data_9313b5b33a07ac2778e09e4f72751c33
#
_entry.id   9313b5b33a07ac2778e09e4f72751c33
#
_cell.length_a   1.000
_cell.length_b   1.000
_cell.length_c   1.000
_cell.angle_alpha   90.00
_cell.angle_beta   90.00
_cell.angle_gamma   90.00
#
_symmetry.space_group_name_H-M   'P 1'
#
loop_
_entity.id
_entity.type
_entity.pdbx_description
1 polymer ?
#
loop_
_entity_poly.entity_id
_entity_poly.type
_entity_poly.pdbx_seq_one_letter_code
_entity_poly.pdbx_strand_id
1 'polypeptide(L)'
;MKLIYYLVLSFFLIFPANSDQLYEIIKIPNLKLYKIENNGLRFLIPENNFSAGVGVNNVSCSTSDKNKLEDNYNKISKSLNIYKNDFLNKIRLKYVVICENLKISEIPALGFANPEMKTLIFNLNTENKFFERVLHHEVFHFIHFDKENIFDQIVWGKLNTLDFIYKECSTCSNKVSLEYIDDKKGFLTDYSMSTPFEDMAEVYSFMKTNKKILIQRSKDDEIIEKKTFFLKNKISKLYKNFQF
;
A
#
# COMPACT_ATOMS: atom_id res chain seq x y z
N MET A 1 -36.25 -44.94 42.19
CA MET A 1 -36.33 -43.91 41.16
C MET A 1 -34.97 -43.21 41.05
N LYS A 2 -34.18 -43.53 40.01
CA LYS A 2 -32.91 -42.87 39.76
C LYS A 2 -33.12 -41.86 38.62
N LEU A 3 -33.02 -40.57 38.95
CA LEU A 3 -33.07 -39.50 37.96
C LEU A 3 -31.70 -39.44 37.24
N ILE A 4 -31.69 -39.72 35.93
CA ILE A 4 -30.54 -39.59 35.07
C ILE A 4 -30.57 -38.15 34.49
N TYR A 5 -29.66 -37.30 34.96
CA TYR A 5 -29.42 -35.99 34.36
C TYR A 5 -28.62 -36.15 33.06
N TYR A 6 -29.24 -35.89 31.92
CA TYR A 6 -28.52 -35.72 30.66
C TYR A 6 -27.90 -34.33 30.64
N LEU A 7 -26.59 -34.29 30.77
CA LEU A 7 -25.81 -33.06 30.54
C LEU A 7 -25.66 -32.88 29.02
N VAL A 8 -26.45 -31.98 28.45
CA VAL A 8 -26.29 -31.60 27.05
C VAL A 8 -25.09 -30.68 26.98
N LEU A 9 -23.95 -31.22 26.58
CA LEU A 9 -22.75 -30.45 26.27
C LEU A 9 -22.95 -29.81 24.89
N SER A 10 -23.42 -28.55 24.86
CA SER A 10 -23.45 -27.76 23.63
C SER A 10 -22.01 -27.36 23.27
N PHE A 11 -21.43 -28.12 22.35
CA PHE A 11 -20.21 -27.75 21.68
C PHE A 11 -20.48 -26.52 20.81
N PHE A 12 -20.19 -25.33 21.33
CA PHE A 12 -20.02 -24.16 20.47
C PHE A 12 -18.76 -24.37 19.64
N LEU A 13 -18.93 -24.84 18.43
CA LEU A 13 -17.90 -24.78 17.40
C LEU A 13 -17.70 -23.28 17.10
N ILE A 14 -16.71 -22.68 17.76
CA ILE A 14 -16.16 -21.39 17.37
C ILE A 14 -15.43 -21.64 16.06
N PHE A 15 -16.14 -21.57 14.94
CA PHE A 15 -15.47 -21.43 13.65
C PHE A 15 -14.75 -20.08 13.68
N PRO A 16 -13.41 -20.04 13.46
CA PRO A 16 -12.76 -18.78 13.22
C PRO A 16 -13.44 -18.19 11.97
N ALA A 17 -14.03 -17.01 12.11
CA ALA A 17 -14.55 -16.25 11.00
C ALA A 17 -13.37 -15.68 10.18
N ASN A 18 -12.58 -16.57 9.61
CA ASN A 18 -11.75 -16.30 8.45
C ASN A 18 -12.67 -16.41 7.23
N SER A 19 -13.65 -15.51 7.16
CA SER A 19 -14.31 -15.26 5.90
C SER A 19 -13.21 -14.79 4.94
N ASP A 20 -13.09 -15.50 3.86
CA ASP A 20 -12.12 -15.27 2.81
C ASP A 20 -12.38 -13.89 2.21
N GLN A 21 -11.74 -12.84 2.77
CA GLN A 21 -11.93 -11.46 2.32
C GLN A 21 -11.57 -11.31 0.84
N LEU A 22 -10.70 -12.19 0.31
CA LEU A 22 -10.44 -12.30 -1.11
C LEU A 22 -11.71 -12.65 -1.91
N TYR A 23 -12.59 -13.46 -1.33
CA TYR A 23 -13.87 -13.83 -1.92
C TYR A 23 -14.84 -12.64 -1.99
N GLU A 24 -14.70 -11.67 -1.10
CA GLU A 24 -15.51 -10.44 -1.13
C GLU A 24 -15.05 -9.44 -2.20
N ILE A 25 -13.75 -9.30 -2.48
CA ILE A 25 -13.28 -8.47 -3.62
C ILE A 25 -13.63 -9.12 -4.96
N ILE A 26 -13.48 -10.42 -5.10
CA ILE A 26 -13.90 -11.14 -6.32
C ILE A 26 -15.43 -11.11 -6.45
N LYS A 27 -16.14 -11.03 -5.34
CA LYS A 27 -17.60 -10.82 -5.27
C LYS A 27 -18.03 -9.36 -5.21
N ILE A 28 -17.13 -8.39 -5.29
CA ILE A 28 -17.58 -7.04 -5.61
C ILE A 28 -18.23 -7.18 -7.01
N PRO A 29 -19.57 -7.15 -7.06
CA PRO A 29 -20.30 -7.57 -8.25
C PRO A 29 -20.20 -6.49 -9.31
N ASN A 30 -19.06 -6.19 -9.80
CA ASN A 30 -18.84 -5.16 -10.80
C ASN A 30 -17.35 -4.92 -11.09
N LEU A 31 -16.46 -5.77 -10.60
CA LEU A 31 -15.07 -5.77 -11.07
C LEU A 31 -14.89 -6.79 -12.17
N LYS A 32 -14.40 -6.37 -13.31
CA LYS A 32 -14.04 -7.26 -14.40
C LYS A 32 -12.54 -7.26 -14.65
N LEU A 33 -12.06 -8.39 -15.14
CA LEU A 33 -10.69 -8.52 -15.59
C LEU A 33 -10.49 -7.65 -16.86
N TYR A 34 -9.52 -6.71 -16.76
CA TYR A 34 -9.14 -5.86 -17.89
C TYR A 34 -7.97 -6.47 -18.67
N LYS A 35 -6.86 -6.76 -18.00
CA LYS A 35 -5.67 -7.38 -18.59
C LYS A 35 -4.90 -8.24 -17.59
N ILE A 36 -4.08 -9.15 -18.11
CA ILE A 36 -3.11 -9.94 -17.35
C ILE A 36 -1.73 -9.62 -17.89
N GLU A 37 -0.80 -9.25 -17.02
CA GLU A 37 0.58 -8.93 -17.35
C GLU A 37 1.49 -10.18 -17.32
N ASN A 38 2.63 -10.09 -18.00
CA ASN A 38 3.61 -11.19 -18.05
C ASN A 38 4.21 -11.53 -16.67
N ASN A 39 4.23 -10.57 -15.74
CA ASN A 39 4.65 -10.78 -14.36
C ASN A 39 3.53 -11.36 -13.46
N GLY A 40 2.38 -11.70 -14.03
CA GLY A 40 1.24 -12.34 -13.35
C GLY A 40 0.25 -11.38 -12.70
N LEU A 41 0.48 -10.07 -12.73
CA LEU A 41 -0.49 -9.09 -12.23
C LEU A 41 -1.77 -9.11 -13.05
N ARG A 42 -2.89 -9.08 -12.35
CA ARG A 42 -4.23 -9.05 -12.93
C ARG A 42 -4.85 -7.68 -12.70
N PHE A 43 -5.06 -6.95 -13.78
CA PHE A 43 -5.68 -5.64 -13.76
C PHE A 43 -7.20 -5.77 -13.82
N LEU A 44 -7.87 -5.15 -12.88
CA LEU A 44 -9.32 -5.15 -12.74
C LEU A 44 -9.84 -3.71 -12.86
N ILE A 45 -11.01 -3.56 -13.46
CA ILE A 45 -11.70 -2.27 -13.56
C ILE A 45 -13.15 -2.42 -13.09
N PRO A 46 -13.74 -1.40 -12.47
CA PRO A 46 -15.15 -1.42 -12.11
C PRO A 46 -16.03 -1.26 -13.36
N GLU A 47 -17.07 -2.07 -13.48
CA GLU A 47 -18.12 -1.91 -14.50
C GLU A 47 -19.13 -0.85 -14.10
N ASN A 48 -19.34 -0.66 -12.79
CA ASN A 48 -20.14 0.39 -12.18
C ASN A 48 -19.42 0.96 -10.96
N ASN A 49 -19.81 2.14 -10.52
CA ASN A 49 -19.32 2.68 -9.26
C ASN A 49 -19.61 1.70 -8.14
N PHE A 50 -18.66 1.51 -7.24
CA PHE A 50 -18.84 0.63 -6.10
C PHE A 50 -18.45 1.27 -4.78
N SER A 51 -19.03 0.75 -3.71
CA SER A 51 -18.58 0.95 -2.34
C SER A 51 -18.55 -0.43 -1.68
N ALA A 52 -17.39 -0.82 -1.14
CA ALA A 52 -17.17 -2.10 -0.48
C ALA A 52 -16.64 -1.88 0.92
N GLY A 53 -17.12 -2.69 1.88
CA GLY A 53 -16.76 -2.59 3.29
C GLY A 53 -17.97 -2.31 4.16
N VAL A 54 -17.76 -2.21 5.47
CA VAL A 54 -18.83 -2.05 6.47
C VAL A 54 -18.63 -0.75 7.24
N GLY A 55 -19.66 0.09 7.27
CA GLY A 55 -19.67 1.34 8.03
C GLY A 55 -18.59 2.32 7.56
N VAL A 56 -17.80 2.79 8.50
CA VAL A 56 -16.71 3.75 8.22
C VAL A 56 -15.50 3.11 7.51
N ASN A 57 -15.38 1.79 7.52
CA ASN A 57 -14.29 1.06 6.88
C ASN A 57 -14.67 0.64 5.45
N ASN A 58 -15.03 1.60 4.61
CA ASN A 58 -15.38 1.34 3.23
C ASN A 58 -14.31 1.84 2.26
N VAL A 59 -14.30 1.20 1.09
CA VAL A 59 -13.52 1.62 -0.07
C VAL A 59 -14.52 1.91 -1.19
N SER A 60 -14.52 3.11 -1.71
CA SER A 60 -15.37 3.47 -2.85
C SER A 60 -14.55 3.95 -4.03
N CYS A 61 -15.04 3.63 -5.22
CA CYS A 61 -14.37 3.90 -6.48
C CYS A 61 -15.39 4.09 -7.61
N SER A 62 -15.05 4.94 -8.56
CA SER A 62 -15.87 5.15 -9.76
C SER A 62 -15.26 4.49 -11.00
N THR A 63 -16.11 4.22 -11.99
CA THR A 63 -15.68 3.85 -13.33
C THR A 63 -14.86 4.96 -13.98
N SER A 64 -14.08 4.62 -14.99
CA SER A 64 -13.35 5.57 -15.82
C SER A 64 -13.82 5.50 -17.27
N ASP A 65 -13.64 6.60 -18.00
CA ASP A 65 -13.77 6.54 -19.45
C ASP A 65 -12.66 5.67 -20.07
N LYS A 66 -12.95 5.11 -21.26
CA LYS A 66 -12.08 4.16 -21.92
C LYS A 66 -10.72 4.75 -22.29
N ASN A 67 -10.67 6.00 -22.78
CA ASN A 67 -9.43 6.61 -23.25
C ASN A 67 -8.50 6.89 -22.07
N LYS A 68 -9.04 7.51 -21.01
CA LYS A 68 -8.29 7.76 -19.78
C LYS A 68 -7.75 6.47 -19.15
N LEU A 69 -8.55 5.40 -19.15
CA LEU A 69 -8.13 4.09 -18.67
C LEU A 69 -6.96 3.56 -19.49
N GLU A 70 -7.04 3.57 -20.84
CA GLU A 70 -6.01 3.00 -21.71
C GLU A 70 -4.69 3.77 -21.62
N ASP A 71 -4.74 5.10 -21.62
CA ASP A 71 -3.57 5.98 -21.49
C ASP A 71 -2.82 5.76 -20.17
N ASN A 72 -3.57 5.59 -19.07
CA ASN A 72 -2.97 5.40 -17.75
C ASN A 72 -2.58 3.94 -17.47
N TYR A 73 -3.33 2.96 -18.00
CA TYR A 73 -2.96 1.55 -17.86
C TYR A 73 -1.52 1.29 -18.32
N ASN A 74 -1.12 1.82 -19.49
CA ASN A 74 0.22 1.62 -20.02
C ASN A 74 1.31 2.16 -19.09
N LYS A 75 1.06 3.30 -18.42
CA LYS A 75 1.98 3.88 -17.43
C LYS A 75 2.07 2.99 -16.18
N ILE A 76 0.92 2.54 -15.66
CA ILE A 76 0.86 1.69 -14.47
C ILE A 76 1.54 0.35 -14.75
N SER A 77 1.20 -0.29 -15.88
CA SER A 77 1.79 -1.55 -16.30
C SER A 77 3.32 -1.43 -16.42
N LYS A 78 3.82 -0.40 -17.10
CA LYS A 78 5.27 -0.14 -17.23
C LYS A 78 5.95 0.01 -15.86
N SER A 79 5.36 0.77 -14.95
CA SER A 79 5.92 1.00 -13.60
C SER A 79 5.92 -0.28 -12.76
N LEU A 80 4.90 -1.13 -12.87
CA LEU A 80 4.79 -2.36 -12.09
C LEU A 80 5.51 -3.57 -12.74
N ASN A 81 5.76 -3.55 -14.05
CA ASN A 81 6.48 -4.63 -14.75
C ASN A 81 7.98 -4.73 -14.41
N ILE A 82 8.53 -3.75 -13.69
CA ILE A 82 9.88 -3.88 -13.10
C ILE A 82 9.94 -4.95 -12.00
N TYR A 83 8.80 -5.31 -11.43
CA TYR A 83 8.70 -6.36 -10.41
C TYR A 83 8.47 -7.72 -11.05
N LYS A 84 9.39 -8.66 -10.79
CA LYS A 84 9.28 -10.02 -11.30
C LYS A 84 8.17 -10.81 -10.59
N ASN A 85 7.60 -11.80 -11.26
CA ASN A 85 6.55 -12.67 -10.73
C ASN A 85 6.91 -13.26 -9.36
N ASP A 86 8.11 -13.81 -9.19
CA ASP A 86 8.54 -14.39 -7.91
C ASP A 86 8.54 -13.38 -6.76
N PHE A 87 8.92 -12.13 -7.05
CA PHE A 87 8.85 -11.06 -6.06
C PHE A 87 7.41 -10.70 -5.72
N LEU A 88 6.56 -10.50 -6.73
CA LEU A 88 5.14 -10.18 -6.52
C LEU A 88 4.41 -11.26 -5.71
N ASN A 89 4.70 -12.54 -5.99
CA ASN A 89 4.17 -13.65 -5.21
C ASN A 89 4.64 -13.62 -3.74
N LYS A 90 5.91 -13.30 -3.49
CA LYS A 90 6.47 -13.20 -2.13
C LYS A 90 5.85 -12.06 -1.32
N ILE A 91 5.54 -10.94 -1.95
CA ILE A 91 4.84 -9.82 -1.30
C ILE A 91 3.31 -9.95 -1.38
N ARG A 92 2.80 -11.02 -2.00
CA ARG A 92 1.36 -11.32 -2.13
C ARG A 92 0.56 -10.32 -2.97
N LEU A 93 1.20 -9.50 -3.81
CA LEU A 93 0.51 -8.61 -4.73
C LEU A 93 0.08 -9.39 -5.99
N LYS A 94 -1.22 -9.44 -6.25
CA LYS A 94 -1.81 -10.20 -7.35
C LYS A 94 -2.76 -9.39 -8.23
N TYR A 95 -3.51 -8.47 -7.61
CA TYR A 95 -4.54 -7.70 -8.28
C TYR A 95 -4.21 -6.21 -8.25
N VAL A 96 -4.51 -5.52 -9.34
CA VAL A 96 -4.44 -4.06 -9.43
C VAL A 96 -5.80 -3.56 -9.91
N VAL A 97 -6.54 -2.87 -9.06
CA VAL A 97 -7.79 -2.23 -9.43
C VAL A 97 -7.50 -0.81 -9.88
N ILE A 98 -7.96 -0.46 -11.06
CA ILE A 98 -7.81 0.88 -11.63
C ILE A 98 -9.18 1.55 -11.66
N CYS A 99 -9.31 2.69 -11.03
CA CYS A 99 -10.59 3.41 -10.94
C CYS A 99 -10.40 4.91 -10.74
N GLU A 100 -11.47 5.66 -10.72
CA GLU A 100 -11.47 7.09 -10.38
C GLU A 100 -12.13 7.35 -9.03
N ASN A 101 -11.87 8.54 -8.47
CA ASN A 101 -12.49 9.02 -7.24
C ASN A 101 -12.37 8.03 -6.07
N LEU A 102 -11.20 7.38 -5.95
CA LEU A 102 -10.93 6.48 -4.84
C LEU A 102 -11.08 7.21 -3.50
N LYS A 103 -11.87 6.63 -2.61
CA LYS A 103 -11.98 7.06 -1.21
C LYS A 103 -11.83 5.86 -0.29
N ILE A 104 -11.19 6.10 0.84
CA ILE A 104 -11.09 5.18 1.97
C ILE A 104 -11.75 5.84 3.16
N SER A 105 -12.80 5.21 3.69
CA SER A 105 -13.59 5.81 4.78
C SER A 105 -14.02 7.26 4.49
N GLU A 106 -14.53 7.50 3.26
CA GLU A 106 -14.93 8.80 2.71
C GLU A 106 -13.78 9.81 2.48
N ILE A 107 -12.54 9.48 2.81
CA ILE A 107 -11.36 10.34 2.59
C ILE A 107 -10.78 10.05 1.21
N PRO A 108 -10.58 11.07 0.34
CA PRO A 108 -9.95 10.89 -0.96
C PRO A 108 -8.55 10.28 -0.81
N ALA A 109 -8.25 9.26 -1.62
CA ALA A 109 -6.97 8.57 -1.66
C ALA A 109 -6.42 8.51 -3.10
N LEU A 110 -5.11 8.50 -3.24
CA LEU A 110 -4.43 8.35 -4.53
C LEU A 110 -4.11 6.89 -4.85
N GLY A 111 -3.85 6.09 -3.83
CA GLY A 111 -3.65 4.66 -3.88
C GLY A 111 -4.16 4.02 -2.60
N PHE A 112 -4.27 2.71 -2.60
CA PHE A 112 -4.59 1.91 -1.42
C PHE A 112 -4.04 0.49 -1.57
N ALA A 113 -3.18 0.10 -0.65
CA ALA A 113 -2.69 -1.26 -0.54
C ALA A 113 -3.56 -2.08 0.42
N ASN A 114 -4.06 -3.21 -0.06
CA ASN A 114 -4.69 -4.22 0.80
C ASN A 114 -3.97 -5.56 0.63
N PRO A 115 -2.91 -5.83 1.41
CA PRO A 115 -2.14 -7.06 1.29
C PRO A 115 -2.92 -8.33 1.64
N GLU A 116 -3.89 -8.26 2.56
CA GLU A 116 -4.76 -9.40 2.90
C GLU A 116 -5.54 -9.84 1.67
N MET A 117 -6.07 -8.90 0.93
CA MET A 117 -6.79 -9.12 -0.31
C MET A 117 -5.89 -9.22 -1.54
N LYS A 118 -4.57 -9.13 -1.37
CA LYS A 118 -3.57 -9.18 -2.45
C LYS A 118 -3.81 -8.13 -3.52
N THR A 119 -4.40 -6.98 -3.15
CA THR A 119 -4.93 -5.99 -4.08
C THR A 119 -4.36 -4.60 -3.82
N LEU A 120 -3.84 -3.98 -4.86
CA LEU A 120 -3.52 -2.56 -4.93
C LEU A 120 -4.65 -1.86 -5.69
N ILE A 121 -5.19 -0.78 -5.15
CA ILE A 121 -6.17 0.07 -5.84
C ILE A 121 -5.47 1.38 -6.18
N PHE A 122 -5.63 1.84 -7.42
CA PHE A 122 -4.99 3.06 -7.91
C PHE A 122 -6.02 4.03 -8.48
N ASN A 123 -5.93 5.28 -8.05
CA ASN A 123 -6.80 6.37 -8.48
C ASN A 123 -6.25 7.06 -9.73
N LEU A 124 -6.98 6.99 -10.83
CA LEU A 124 -6.61 7.63 -12.09
C LEU A 124 -6.63 9.17 -12.05
N ASN A 125 -7.16 9.77 -11.00
CA ASN A 125 -7.12 11.21 -10.77
C ASN A 125 -5.80 11.67 -10.11
N THR A 126 -4.86 10.75 -9.88
CA THR A 126 -3.52 11.09 -9.39
C THR A 126 -2.77 11.96 -10.40
N GLU A 127 -2.23 13.09 -9.95
CA GLU A 127 -1.42 13.97 -10.79
C GLU A 127 -0.20 13.25 -11.37
N ASN A 128 0.14 13.53 -12.62
CA ASN A 128 1.24 12.84 -13.32
C ASN A 128 2.58 12.89 -12.57
N LYS A 129 2.88 14.00 -11.88
CA LYS A 129 4.14 14.14 -11.11
C LYS A 129 4.26 13.18 -9.90
N PHE A 130 3.13 12.70 -9.38
CA PHE A 130 3.08 11.75 -8.26
C PHE A 130 2.80 10.32 -8.68
N PHE A 131 2.41 10.10 -9.93
CA PHE A 131 1.83 8.87 -10.43
C PHE A 131 2.68 7.62 -10.13
N GLU A 132 3.93 7.61 -10.59
CA GLU A 132 4.84 6.49 -10.34
C GLU A 132 5.19 6.35 -8.85
N ARG A 133 5.36 7.48 -8.17
CA ARG A 133 5.72 7.49 -6.75
C ARG A 133 4.62 6.86 -5.90
N VAL A 134 3.35 7.20 -6.14
CA VAL A 134 2.21 6.58 -5.43
C VAL A 134 2.17 5.08 -5.69
N LEU A 135 2.36 4.60 -6.93
CA LEU A 135 2.40 3.17 -7.21
C LEU A 135 3.45 2.43 -6.39
N HIS A 136 4.67 2.95 -6.34
CA HIS A 136 5.76 2.32 -5.59
C HIS A 136 5.58 2.47 -4.07
N HIS A 137 4.98 3.55 -3.61
CA HIS A 137 4.56 3.74 -2.22
C HIS A 137 3.62 2.61 -1.80
N GLU A 138 2.56 2.35 -2.56
CA GLU A 138 1.61 1.28 -2.27
C GLU A 138 2.27 -0.12 -2.34
N VAL A 139 3.21 -0.34 -3.26
CA VAL A 139 3.97 -1.60 -3.29
C VAL A 139 4.78 -1.81 -2.01
N PHE A 140 5.29 -0.75 -1.37
CA PHE A 140 6.01 -0.90 -0.11
C PHE A 140 5.12 -1.44 1.00
N HIS A 141 3.86 -1.07 1.06
CA HIS A 141 2.92 -1.62 2.03
C HIS A 141 2.76 -3.15 1.90
N PHE A 142 2.89 -3.72 0.70
CA PHE A 142 2.99 -5.18 0.52
C PHE A 142 4.34 -5.75 0.96
N ILE A 143 5.44 -5.00 0.81
CA ILE A 143 6.77 -5.46 1.21
C ILE A 143 6.86 -5.62 2.72
N HIS A 144 6.33 -4.66 3.49
CA HIS A 144 6.45 -4.69 4.95
C HIS A 144 5.35 -5.51 5.64
N PHE A 145 4.23 -5.80 4.96
CA PHE A 145 3.12 -6.56 5.52
C PHE A 145 3.58 -7.91 6.11
N ASP A 146 3.08 -8.24 7.30
CA ASP A 146 3.49 -9.40 8.10
C ASP A 146 5.00 -9.45 8.43
N LYS A 147 5.68 -8.30 8.41
CA LYS A 147 7.14 -8.20 8.64
C LYS A 147 7.52 -7.05 9.58
N GLU A 148 6.65 -6.72 10.52
CA GLU A 148 6.86 -5.64 11.50
C GLU A 148 8.12 -5.84 12.32
N ASN A 149 8.51 -7.10 12.59
CA ASN A 149 9.76 -7.44 13.27
C ASN A 149 11.02 -7.09 12.45
N ILE A 150 10.89 -6.94 11.14
CA ILE A 150 11.97 -6.57 10.23
C ILE A 150 11.93 -5.06 9.95
N PHE A 151 10.75 -4.52 9.70
CA PHE A 151 10.46 -3.10 9.51
C PHE A 151 9.92 -2.49 10.81
N ASP A 152 10.72 -2.60 11.87
CA ASP A 152 10.35 -2.16 13.22
C ASP A 152 10.18 -0.64 13.27
N GLN A 153 8.96 -0.21 13.60
CA GLN A 153 8.58 1.21 13.68
C GLN A 153 9.32 1.96 14.78
N ILE A 154 9.66 1.29 15.88
CA ILE A 154 10.39 1.91 16.99
C ILE A 154 11.84 2.16 16.59
N VAL A 155 12.48 1.17 15.92
CA VAL A 155 13.84 1.32 15.41
C VAL A 155 13.88 2.41 14.32
N TRP A 156 12.90 2.45 13.43
CA TRP A 156 12.78 3.49 12.42
C TRP A 156 12.59 4.87 13.03
N GLY A 157 11.68 4.99 13.98
CA GLY A 157 11.40 6.26 14.68
C GLY A 157 12.63 6.84 15.38
N LYS A 158 13.50 5.98 15.94
CA LYS A 158 14.77 6.39 16.58
C LYS A 158 15.81 6.95 15.60
N LEU A 159 15.61 6.83 14.30
CA LEU A 159 16.47 7.48 13.30
C LEU A 159 16.20 8.99 13.20
N ASN A 160 15.02 9.46 13.59
CA ASN A 160 14.65 10.87 13.58
C ASN A 160 15.33 11.65 14.71
N THR A 161 15.18 12.98 14.71
CA THR A 161 15.60 13.83 15.83
C THR A 161 14.81 13.48 17.09
N LEU A 162 15.41 13.71 18.26
CA LEU A 162 14.83 13.30 19.55
C LEU A 162 13.50 14.01 19.89
N ASP A 163 13.28 15.17 19.33
CA ASP A 163 12.08 16.01 19.50
C ASP A 163 10.96 15.70 18.51
N PHE A 164 11.23 14.83 17.51
CA PHE A 164 10.23 14.49 16.50
C PHE A 164 9.31 13.36 16.96
N ILE A 165 8.00 13.58 16.81
CA ILE A 165 6.96 12.60 17.08
C ILE A 165 6.07 12.49 15.85
N TYR A 166 5.86 11.25 15.34
CA TYR A 166 4.90 11.00 14.28
C TYR A 166 3.48 11.33 14.72
N LYS A 167 2.62 11.65 13.76
CA LYS A 167 1.18 11.78 13.99
C LYS A 167 0.58 10.39 14.34
N GLU A 168 -0.61 10.40 14.91
CA GLU A 168 -1.28 9.14 15.30
C GLU A 168 -1.82 8.37 14.09
N CYS A 169 -2.09 9.04 12.97
CA CYS A 169 -2.59 8.40 11.76
C CYS A 169 -2.25 9.17 10.47
N SER A 170 -2.25 8.47 9.35
CA SER A 170 -2.00 9.03 8.01
C SER A 170 -3.16 9.91 7.49
N THR A 171 -4.36 9.72 8.02
CA THR A 171 -5.60 10.39 7.58
C THR A 171 -6.10 11.47 8.54
N CYS A 172 -5.42 11.72 9.65
CA CYS A 172 -5.82 12.69 10.67
C CYS A 172 -5.71 14.17 10.22
N SER A 173 -5.16 14.43 9.05
CA SER A 173 -4.97 15.78 8.52
C SER A 173 -5.38 15.82 7.05
N ASN A 174 -6.34 16.68 6.72
CA ASN A 174 -6.80 16.91 5.34
C ASN A 174 -5.78 17.66 4.46
N LYS A 175 -4.61 18.00 4.98
CA LYS A 175 -3.58 18.80 4.30
C LYS A 175 -2.23 18.13 4.38
N VAL A 176 -2.12 16.94 3.82
CA VAL A 176 -0.83 16.26 3.74
C VAL A 176 -0.36 16.33 2.29
N SER A 177 0.72 17.07 2.06
CA SER A 177 1.30 17.23 0.74
C SER A 177 2.24 16.08 0.40
N LEU A 178 2.15 15.60 -0.85
CA LEU A 178 3.12 14.69 -1.46
C LEU A 178 4.27 15.45 -2.15
N GLU A 179 4.27 16.78 -2.15
CA GLU A 179 5.39 17.55 -2.71
C GLU A 179 6.68 17.23 -1.96
N TYR A 180 7.77 17.22 -2.72
CA TYR A 180 9.10 17.11 -2.13
C TYR A 180 9.39 18.34 -1.26
N ILE A 181 9.94 18.08 -0.07
CA ILE A 181 10.41 19.12 0.84
C ILE A 181 11.89 18.88 1.19
N ASP A 182 12.63 19.95 1.44
CA ASP A 182 14.05 19.89 1.83
C ASP A 182 14.35 20.66 3.14
N ASP A 183 13.36 21.33 3.68
CA ASP A 183 13.44 22.12 4.91
C ASP A 183 13.19 21.30 6.20
N LYS A 184 12.75 20.04 6.07
CA LYS A 184 12.50 19.13 7.20
C LYS A 184 13.54 18.03 7.27
N LYS A 185 14.38 18.08 8.31
CA LYS A 185 15.44 17.08 8.53
C LYS A 185 14.84 15.68 8.71
N GLY A 186 15.30 14.73 7.92
CA GLY A 186 14.86 13.33 7.96
C GLY A 186 13.62 13.00 7.16
N PHE A 187 12.99 13.96 6.46
CA PHE A 187 11.74 13.73 5.71
C PHE A 187 11.83 14.21 4.28
N LEU A 188 11.09 13.53 3.40
CA LEU A 188 11.05 13.81 1.96
C LEU A 188 9.76 14.51 1.52
N THR A 189 8.68 14.37 2.30
CA THR A 189 7.37 14.98 2.06
C THR A 189 6.69 15.27 3.40
N ASP A 190 5.67 16.13 3.42
CA ASP A 190 4.83 16.28 4.62
C ASP A 190 4.11 14.98 4.98
N TYR A 191 3.78 14.16 3.98
CA TYR A 191 3.12 12.87 4.18
C TYR A 191 4.01 11.89 4.95
N SER A 192 5.32 11.91 4.72
CA SER A 192 6.28 11.06 5.44
C SER A 192 6.31 11.30 6.96
N MET A 193 5.83 12.47 7.42
CA MET A 193 5.73 12.76 8.86
C MET A 193 4.47 12.21 9.54
N SER A 194 3.60 11.50 8.80
CA SER A 194 2.32 11.00 9.35
C SER A 194 2.49 9.76 10.23
N THR A 195 3.10 8.72 9.73
CA THR A 195 3.40 7.50 10.48
C THR A 195 4.74 6.90 10.05
N PRO A 196 5.36 6.02 10.85
CA PRO A 196 6.60 5.35 10.47
C PRO A 196 6.49 4.54 9.17
N PHE A 197 5.35 3.89 8.91
CA PHE A 197 5.17 3.09 7.70
C PHE A 197 4.99 3.96 6.46
N GLU A 198 4.30 5.09 6.57
CA GLU A 198 4.19 6.05 5.47
C GLU A 198 5.56 6.68 5.15
N ASP A 199 6.35 6.98 6.16
CA ASP A 199 7.72 7.46 5.98
C ASP A 199 8.61 6.43 5.28
N MET A 200 8.55 5.17 5.69
CA MET A 200 9.26 4.08 4.99
C MET A 200 8.80 3.96 3.53
N ALA A 201 7.50 4.05 3.28
CA ALA A 201 6.91 3.96 1.94
C ALA A 201 7.32 5.15 1.06
N GLU A 202 7.38 6.36 1.62
CA GLU A 202 7.89 7.54 0.91
C GLU A 202 9.37 7.37 0.56
N VAL A 203 10.24 7.02 1.51
CA VAL A 203 11.66 6.77 1.21
C VAL A 203 11.83 5.69 0.14
N TYR A 204 11.07 4.59 0.22
CA TYR A 204 11.09 3.53 -0.80
C TYR A 204 10.63 4.04 -2.16
N SER A 205 9.55 4.81 -2.21
CA SER A 205 9.04 5.37 -3.47
C SER A 205 10.09 6.28 -4.17
N PHE A 206 10.80 7.11 -3.40
CA PHE A 206 11.90 7.92 -3.92
C PHE A 206 13.10 7.06 -4.38
N MET A 207 13.39 5.95 -3.71
CA MET A 207 14.42 4.99 -4.17
C MET A 207 14.11 4.42 -5.54
N LYS A 208 12.83 4.32 -5.90
CA LYS A 208 12.37 3.77 -7.19
C LYS A 208 12.28 4.85 -8.28
N THR A 209 11.79 6.03 -7.95
CA THR A 209 11.39 7.05 -8.94
C THR A 209 12.28 8.28 -8.98
N ASN A 210 12.82 8.71 -7.84
CA ASN A 210 13.52 9.98 -7.67
C ASN A 210 14.93 9.81 -7.10
N LYS A 211 15.67 8.82 -7.61
CA LYS A 211 17.02 8.44 -7.12
C LYS A 211 18.00 9.61 -7.02
N LYS A 212 17.99 10.53 -7.99
CA LYS A 212 18.89 11.69 -7.99
C LYS A 212 18.61 12.62 -6.80
N ILE A 213 17.32 12.90 -6.54
CA ILE A 213 16.89 13.72 -5.39
C ILE A 213 17.28 13.01 -4.09
N LEU A 214 16.98 11.71 -3.96
CA LEU A 214 17.29 10.95 -2.76
C LEU A 214 18.80 10.89 -2.49
N ILE A 215 19.64 10.69 -3.51
CA ILE A 215 21.10 10.67 -3.38
C ILE A 215 21.62 12.04 -2.93
N GLN A 216 21.11 13.13 -3.52
CA GLN A 216 21.53 14.47 -3.11
C GLN A 216 21.10 14.74 -1.67
N ARG A 217 19.84 14.45 -1.34
CA ARG A 217 19.30 14.64 0.00
C ARG A 217 20.06 13.83 1.05
N SER A 218 20.48 12.59 0.74
CA SER A 218 21.27 11.74 1.63
C SER A 218 22.67 12.29 1.93
N LYS A 219 23.22 13.15 1.07
CA LYS A 219 24.51 13.82 1.33
C LYS A 219 24.36 14.97 2.34
N ASP A 220 23.22 15.64 2.28
CA ASP A 220 22.95 16.85 3.06
C ASP A 220 22.22 16.54 4.38
N ASP A 221 21.62 15.34 4.50
CA ASP A 221 20.82 14.89 5.63
C ASP A 221 21.16 13.44 6.02
N GLU A 222 21.90 13.29 7.10
CA GLU A 222 22.34 12.00 7.63
C GLU A 222 21.18 11.08 8.06
N ILE A 223 20.01 11.64 8.40
CA ILE A 223 18.82 10.85 8.75
C ILE A 223 18.27 10.20 7.50
N ILE A 224 18.15 10.91 6.39
CA ILE A 224 17.74 10.35 5.10
C ILE A 224 18.73 9.28 4.64
N GLU A 225 20.04 9.49 4.82
CA GLU A 225 21.04 8.47 4.52
C GLU A 225 20.81 7.19 5.32
N LYS A 226 20.67 7.31 6.67
CA LYS A 226 20.39 6.16 7.56
C LYS A 226 19.10 5.45 7.22
N LYS A 227 18.01 6.17 6.92
CA LYS A 227 16.72 5.64 6.48
C LYS A 227 16.86 4.87 5.17
N THR A 228 17.53 5.45 4.19
CA THR A 228 17.79 4.80 2.89
C THR A 228 18.61 3.53 3.05
N PHE A 229 19.66 3.56 3.86
CA PHE A 229 20.49 2.39 4.17
C PHE A 229 19.69 1.31 4.90
N PHE A 230 18.87 1.68 5.88
CA PHE A 230 17.99 0.76 6.60
C PHE A 230 17.10 -0.03 5.64
N LEU A 231 16.35 0.66 4.78
CA LEU A 231 15.45 0.00 3.83
C LEU A 231 16.21 -0.87 2.84
N LYS A 232 17.30 -0.38 2.24
CA LYS A 232 18.13 -1.19 1.33
C LYS A 232 18.59 -2.49 1.99
N ASN A 233 19.10 -2.41 3.21
CA ASN A 233 19.60 -3.57 3.95
C ASN A 233 18.47 -4.58 4.23
N LYS A 234 17.33 -4.10 4.76
CA LYS A 234 16.20 -4.98 5.10
C LYS A 234 15.59 -5.64 3.88
N ILE A 235 15.33 -4.88 2.81
CA ILE A 235 14.76 -5.41 1.57
C ILE A 235 15.72 -6.39 0.89
N SER A 236 17.02 -6.09 0.81
CA SER A 236 18.01 -6.99 0.20
C SER A 236 18.17 -8.32 0.96
N LYS A 237 18.01 -8.31 2.28
CA LYS A 237 18.01 -9.54 3.09
C LYS A 237 16.78 -10.42 2.83
N LEU A 238 15.61 -9.79 2.65
CA LEU A 238 14.36 -10.51 2.36
C LEU A 238 14.28 -11.02 0.93
N TYR A 239 14.78 -10.24 0.00
CA TYR A 239 14.62 -10.48 -1.43
C TYR A 239 15.98 -10.40 -2.11
N LYS A 240 16.69 -11.56 -2.16
CA LYS A 240 17.95 -11.67 -2.90
C LYS A 240 17.75 -11.21 -4.36
N ASN A 241 18.66 -10.40 -4.87
CA ASN A 241 18.60 -9.82 -6.22
C ASN A 241 17.52 -8.75 -6.44
N PHE A 242 16.99 -8.15 -5.37
CA PHE A 242 16.10 -6.99 -5.52
C PHE A 242 16.89 -5.79 -6.11
N GLN A 243 16.31 -5.18 -7.14
CA GLN A 243 16.89 -3.99 -7.78
C GLN A 243 16.18 -2.74 -7.29
N PHE A 244 16.97 -1.79 -6.77
CA PHE A 244 16.50 -0.49 -6.33
C PHE A 244 16.51 0.54 -7.45
#